data_1dad2a2811bbb9b8d2bc2d8b2fcb4a0a
#
_entry.id   1dad2a2811bbb9b8d2bc2d8b2fcb4a0a
#
_cell.length_a   1.000
_cell.length_b   1.000
_cell.length_c   1.000
_cell.angle_alpha   90.00
_cell.angle_beta   90.00
_cell.angle_gamma   90.00
#
_symmetry.space_group_name_H-M   'P 1'
#
loop_
_entity.id
_entity.type
_entity.pdbx_description
1 polymer ?
#
loop_
_entity_poly.entity_id
_entity_poly.type
_entity_poly.pdbx_seq_one_letter_code
_entity_poly.pdbx_strand_id
1 'polypeptide(L)'
;MHETVYYDPEAAGRDTFLAALRAARPYLQEALAVQNARSAPFAGLIGHSHMDTAWLWHIGETVKKCARTYSNQMSLMEQYPEYTFIQSSAYHSEVIRRN
;
A
#
# COMPACT_ATOMS: atom_id res chain seq x y z
N MET A 1 -4.43 -14.73 16.71
CA MET A 1 -4.70 -13.85 15.54
C MET A 1 -4.79 -14.62 14.23
N HIS A 2 -3.86 -15.52 13.93
CA HIS A 2 -3.90 -16.34 12.71
C HIS A 2 -5.18 -17.17 12.59
N GLU A 3 -5.63 -17.80 13.67
CA GLU A 3 -6.88 -18.59 13.70
C GLU A 3 -8.15 -17.75 13.52
N THR A 4 -8.08 -16.45 13.85
CA THR A 4 -9.23 -15.53 13.75
C THR A 4 -9.42 -14.97 12.34
N VAL A 5 -8.35 -14.87 11.55
CA VAL A 5 -8.34 -14.21 10.25
C VAL A 5 -7.96 -15.15 9.11
N TYR A 6 -7.87 -16.45 9.40
CA TYR A 6 -7.59 -17.44 8.38
C TYR A 6 -8.68 -17.46 7.31
N TYR A 7 -8.29 -17.34 6.07
CA TYR A 7 -9.16 -17.42 4.91
C TYR A 7 -8.75 -18.61 4.05
N ASP A 8 -9.64 -19.58 3.95
CA ASP A 8 -9.56 -20.65 2.97
C ASP A 8 -10.60 -20.36 1.88
N PRO A 9 -10.17 -20.02 0.67
CA PRO A 9 -11.10 -19.68 -0.41
C PRO A 9 -11.97 -20.86 -0.86
N GLU A 10 -11.58 -22.10 -0.53
CA GLU A 10 -12.34 -23.29 -0.87
C GLU A 10 -13.32 -23.68 0.24
N ALA A 11 -12.99 -23.45 1.50
CA ALA A 11 -13.77 -23.85 2.67
C ALA A 11 -14.61 -22.73 3.29
N ALA A 12 -14.15 -21.47 3.21
CA ALA A 12 -14.82 -20.33 3.84
C ALA A 12 -15.28 -19.33 2.78
N GLY A 13 -16.58 -19.06 2.72
CA GLY A 13 -17.15 -18.02 1.86
C GLY A 13 -16.67 -16.61 2.28
N ARG A 14 -16.81 -15.66 1.35
CA ARG A 14 -16.42 -14.25 1.55
C ARG A 14 -17.02 -13.63 2.82
N ASP A 15 -18.27 -13.93 3.14
CA ASP A 15 -18.95 -13.34 4.30
C ASP A 15 -18.34 -13.83 5.61
N THR A 16 -17.95 -15.09 5.70
CA THR A 16 -17.22 -15.66 6.84
C THR A 16 -15.87 -14.97 7.03
N PHE A 17 -15.13 -14.74 5.95
CA PHE A 17 -13.87 -14.00 5.97
C PHE A 17 -14.05 -12.55 6.44
N LEU A 18 -15.04 -11.82 5.92
CA LEU A 18 -15.33 -10.46 6.33
C LEU A 18 -15.79 -10.37 7.78
N ALA A 19 -16.54 -11.34 8.27
CA ALA A 19 -16.92 -11.43 9.68
C ALA A 19 -15.69 -11.62 10.58
N ALA A 20 -14.77 -12.50 10.19
CA ALA A 20 -13.51 -12.72 10.90
C ALA A 20 -12.62 -11.45 10.94
N LEU A 21 -12.52 -10.71 9.83
CA LEU A 21 -11.81 -9.44 9.79
C LEU A 21 -12.43 -8.39 10.73
N ARG A 22 -13.77 -8.29 10.73
CA ARG A 22 -14.48 -7.36 11.63
C ARG A 22 -14.27 -7.72 13.10
N ALA A 23 -14.24 -9.00 13.44
CA ALA A 23 -13.97 -9.46 14.79
C ALA A 23 -12.51 -9.22 15.22
N ALA A 24 -11.55 -9.37 14.30
CA ALA A 24 -10.12 -9.13 14.57
C ALA A 24 -9.78 -7.65 14.76
N ARG A 25 -10.53 -6.75 14.12
CA ARG A 25 -10.24 -5.30 14.12
C ARG A 25 -10.14 -4.67 15.51
N PRO A 26 -11.13 -4.81 16.43
CA PRO A 26 -11.04 -4.22 17.76
C PRO A 26 -9.86 -4.79 18.56
N TYR A 27 -9.57 -6.08 18.45
CA TYR A 27 -8.40 -6.69 19.07
C TYR A 27 -7.09 -6.06 18.60
N LEU A 28 -6.96 -5.84 17.30
CA LEU A 28 -5.78 -5.18 16.73
C LEU A 28 -5.69 -3.70 17.15
N GLN A 29 -6.80 -2.99 17.20
CA GLN A 29 -6.83 -1.61 17.64
C GLN A 29 -6.34 -1.47 19.09
N GLU A 30 -6.79 -2.34 19.98
CA GLU A 30 -6.35 -2.39 21.37
C GLU A 30 -4.86 -2.71 21.48
N ALA A 31 -4.39 -3.76 20.76
CA ALA A 31 -2.99 -4.16 20.78
C ALA A 31 -2.04 -3.08 20.21
N LEU A 32 -2.50 -2.32 19.21
CA LEU A 32 -1.73 -1.23 18.58
C LEU A 32 -1.84 0.09 19.34
N ALA A 33 -2.80 0.25 20.22
CA ALA A 33 -2.96 1.46 21.06
C ALA A 33 -1.93 1.54 22.20
N VAL A 34 -1.14 0.50 22.43
CA VAL A 34 -0.08 0.48 23.43
C VAL A 34 0.98 1.51 23.05
N GLN A 35 1.15 2.52 23.92
CA GLN A 35 2.18 3.54 23.74
C GLN A 35 3.55 2.98 24.13
N ASN A 36 4.48 3.06 23.20
CA ASN A 36 5.87 2.68 23.45
C ASN A 36 6.57 3.69 24.35
N ALA A 37 7.61 3.23 25.08
CA ALA A 37 8.46 4.11 25.86
C ALA A 37 9.19 5.13 24.94
N ARG A 38 9.61 6.27 25.51
CA ARG A 38 10.32 7.33 24.76
C ARG A 38 11.59 6.84 24.04
N SER A 39 12.19 5.76 24.51
CA SER A 39 13.39 5.13 23.94
C SER A 39 13.06 4.08 22.87
N ALA A 40 11.79 3.82 22.58
CA ALA A 40 11.44 2.86 21.55
C ALA A 40 11.87 3.35 20.15
N PRO A 41 12.34 2.46 19.28
CA PRO A 41 12.67 2.82 17.92
C PRO A 41 11.43 3.33 17.17
N PHE A 42 11.65 4.34 16.34
CA PHE A 42 10.63 4.87 15.42
C PHE A 42 10.72 4.16 14.06
N ALA A 43 9.61 3.72 13.55
CA ALA A 43 9.49 3.17 12.19
C ALA A 43 8.62 4.09 11.33
N GLY A 44 9.19 4.63 10.26
CA GLY A 44 8.46 5.37 9.24
C GLY A 44 8.00 4.42 8.12
N LEU A 45 6.73 4.49 7.75
CA LEU A 45 6.17 3.74 6.63
C LEU A 45 5.90 4.70 5.48
N ILE A 46 6.55 4.47 4.34
CA ILE A 46 6.41 5.28 3.14
C ILE A 46 5.96 4.38 1.99
N GLY A 47 4.90 4.75 1.30
CA GLY A 47 4.42 4.03 0.13
C GLY A 47 5.45 4.06 -1.01
N HIS A 48 5.61 2.95 -1.71
CA HIS A 48 6.45 2.82 -2.90
C HIS A 48 5.78 1.95 -3.95
N SER A 49 5.98 2.28 -5.22
CA SER A 49 5.55 1.44 -6.34
C SER A 49 6.76 0.98 -7.14
N HIS A 50 7.05 -0.31 -7.08
CA HIS A 50 8.08 -0.89 -7.96
C HIS A 50 7.59 -0.87 -9.41
N MET A 51 8.38 -0.28 -10.29
CA MET A 51 8.05 -0.17 -11.71
C MET A 51 9.30 -0.36 -12.57
N ASP A 52 9.31 -1.42 -13.36
CA ASP A 52 10.36 -1.67 -14.33
C ASP A 52 10.29 -0.67 -15.49
N THR A 53 11.45 -0.11 -15.84
CA THR A 53 11.62 0.79 -16.98
C THR A 53 11.91 -0.03 -18.23
N ALA A 54 10.92 -0.46 -18.96
CA ALA A 54 10.93 -1.53 -19.94
C ALA A 54 11.29 -2.89 -19.29
N TRP A 55 10.72 -3.95 -19.81
CA TRP A 55 10.99 -5.33 -19.41
C TRP A 55 10.41 -6.25 -20.49
N LEU A 56 9.28 -6.92 -20.23
CA LEU A 56 8.48 -7.61 -21.26
C LEU A 56 7.59 -6.63 -22.05
N TRP A 57 7.87 -5.33 -21.94
CA TRP A 57 7.18 -4.24 -22.63
C TRP A 57 8.14 -3.13 -23.02
N HIS A 58 7.73 -2.30 -23.97
CA HIS A 58 8.50 -1.15 -24.46
C HIS A 58 8.43 0.04 -23.51
N ILE A 59 9.38 0.97 -23.61
CA ILE A 59 9.44 2.21 -22.85
C ILE A 59 8.12 3.01 -22.94
N GLY A 60 7.44 2.99 -24.09
CA GLY A 60 6.13 3.65 -24.23
C GLY A 60 5.06 3.13 -23.25
N GLU A 61 5.11 1.84 -22.89
CA GLU A 61 4.23 1.30 -21.84
C GLU A 61 4.66 1.78 -20.44
N THR A 62 5.94 1.99 -20.22
CA THR A 62 6.43 2.60 -18.97
C THR A 62 5.85 4.00 -18.76
N VAL A 63 5.77 4.81 -19.81
CA VAL A 63 5.13 6.15 -19.76
C VAL A 63 3.69 6.04 -19.28
N LYS A 64 2.90 5.15 -19.87
CA LYS A 64 1.51 4.91 -19.47
C LYS A 64 1.37 4.38 -18.05
N LYS A 65 2.27 3.47 -17.63
CA LYS A 65 2.32 2.95 -16.27
C LYS A 65 2.65 4.04 -15.26
N CYS A 66 3.62 4.91 -15.57
CA CYS A 66 3.96 6.08 -14.77
C CYS A 66 2.73 6.98 -14.58
N ALA A 67 2.05 7.35 -15.66
CA ALA A 67 0.88 8.22 -15.60
C ALA A 67 -0.21 7.65 -14.69
N ARG A 68 -0.56 6.36 -14.85
CA ARG A 68 -1.55 5.70 -13.99
C ARG A 68 -1.12 5.63 -12.52
N THR A 69 0.13 5.25 -12.29
CA THR A 69 0.65 5.12 -10.92
C THR A 69 0.63 6.46 -10.20
N TYR A 70 1.21 7.50 -10.81
CA TYR A 70 1.28 8.82 -10.17
C TYR A 70 -0.11 9.42 -9.96
N SER A 71 -1.01 9.30 -10.94
CA SER A 71 -2.39 9.77 -10.78
C SER A 71 -3.10 9.09 -9.60
N ASN A 72 -2.96 7.76 -9.48
CA ASN A 72 -3.54 7.03 -8.35
C ASN A 72 -2.91 7.43 -7.01
N GLN A 73 -1.58 7.62 -6.97
CA GLN A 73 -0.91 8.02 -5.73
C GLN A 73 -1.30 9.43 -5.30
N MET A 74 -1.43 10.37 -6.24
CA MET A 74 -1.92 11.73 -5.96
C MET A 74 -3.33 11.69 -5.39
N SER A 75 -4.23 10.92 -6.00
CA SER A 75 -5.59 10.75 -5.49
C SER A 75 -5.64 10.13 -4.09
N LEU A 76 -4.74 9.19 -3.79
CA LEU A 76 -4.62 8.63 -2.43
C LEU A 76 -4.10 9.65 -1.42
N MET A 77 -3.12 10.47 -1.80
CA MET A 77 -2.60 11.54 -0.94
C MET A 77 -3.64 12.62 -0.65
N GLU A 78 -4.55 12.89 -1.59
CA GLU A 78 -5.70 13.79 -1.36
C GLU A 78 -6.73 13.19 -0.40
N GLN A 79 -6.95 11.88 -0.46
CA GLN A 79 -7.93 11.17 0.40
C GLN A 79 -7.38 10.87 1.80
N TYR A 80 -6.07 10.68 1.92
CA TYR A 80 -5.38 10.26 3.14
C TYR A 80 -4.20 11.19 3.41
N PRO A 81 -4.39 12.27 4.18
CA PRO A 81 -3.34 13.28 4.43
C PRO A 81 -2.07 12.73 5.09
N GLU A 82 -2.18 11.61 5.81
CA GLU A 82 -1.04 10.92 6.43
C GLU A 82 -0.27 10.04 5.43
N TYR A 83 -0.83 9.78 4.26
CA TYR A 83 -0.19 8.93 3.26
C TYR A 83 0.94 9.67 2.55
N THR A 84 2.11 9.05 2.53
CA THR A 84 3.28 9.53 1.81
C THR A 84 3.74 8.49 0.78
N PHE A 85 4.24 8.96 -0.33
CA PHE A 85 4.71 8.11 -1.41
C PHE A 85 6.07 8.57 -1.91
N ILE A 86 6.94 7.61 -2.23
CA ILE A 86 8.23 7.87 -2.86
C ILE A 86 8.39 7.02 -4.12
N GLN A 87 8.97 7.59 -5.14
CA GLN A 87 9.43 6.87 -6.32
C GLN A 87 10.95 6.97 -6.40
N SER A 88 11.61 5.81 -6.41
CA SER A 88 13.07 5.73 -6.36
C SER A 88 13.77 6.05 -7.69
N SER A 89 13.04 5.99 -8.82
CA SER A 89 13.61 6.24 -10.14
C SER A 89 13.43 7.68 -10.59
N ALA A 90 14.53 8.41 -10.69
CA ALA A 90 14.54 9.76 -11.28
C ALA A 90 14.02 9.78 -12.73
N TYR A 91 14.24 8.70 -13.48
CA TYR A 91 13.72 8.56 -14.85
C TYR A 91 12.19 8.60 -14.88
N HIS A 92 11.52 7.90 -13.97
CA HIS A 92 10.05 7.89 -13.91
C HIS A 92 9.47 9.29 -13.61
N SER A 93 10.11 10.03 -12.71
CA SER A 93 9.73 11.41 -12.41
C SER A 93 9.92 12.32 -13.63
N GLU A 94 11.03 12.15 -14.35
CA GLU A 94 11.31 12.92 -15.56
C GLU A 94 10.34 12.60 -16.71
N VAL A 95 9.93 11.33 -16.82
CA VAL A 95 8.89 10.91 -17.78
C VAL A 95 7.60 11.66 -17.55
N ILE A 96 7.14 11.78 -16.31
CA ILE A 96 5.90 12.50 -15.97
C ILE A 96 6.06 14.02 -16.21
N ARG A 97 7.23 14.60 -15.91
CA ARG A 97 7.46 16.02 -16.13
C ARG A 97 7.41 16.42 -17.61
N ARG A 98 7.76 15.51 -18.52
CA ARG A 98 7.85 15.78 -19.98
C ARG A 98 6.55 15.50 -20.73
N ASN A 99 5.63 14.71 -20.17
CA ASN A 99 4.38 14.29 -20.80
C ASN A 99 3.15 14.82 -20.06
#